data_7524808007986675cf6355a37084b43b
#
_entry.id   7524808007986675cf6355a37084b43b
#
_cell.length_a   1.000
_cell.length_b   1.000
_cell.length_c   1.000
_cell.angle_alpha   90.00
_cell.angle_beta   90.00
_cell.angle_gamma   90.00
#
_symmetry.space_group_name_H-M   'P 1'
#
loop_
_entity.id
_entity.type
_entity.pdbx_description
1 polymer ?
#
loop_
_entity_poly.entity_id
_entity_poly.type
_entity_poly.pdbx_seq_one_letter_code
_entity_poly.pdbx_strand_id
1 'polypeptide(L)'
;MQESPMRICFIALLITISAQAWANNDITNNKLVEATAAIDANVVFMRHALAPGFGDPEDFNVADCSTQRNLNEEGRAQALSIGKAMRNSGLQFKEILSSQWCRCTQTTELLNLGHWSTFDGLNSFFQGYVDQQITLDLLNKKLASLDHGIILMVTHQVVISAITKNVVRSGALVAYNSTTFETQEFTLD
;
A
#
# COMPACT_ATOMS: atom_id res chain seq x y z
N MET A 1 4.38 -16.25 75.79
CA MET A 1 3.57 -15.09 75.34
C MET A 1 4.42 -14.28 74.45
N GLN A 2 4.05 -14.19 73.24
CA GLN A 2 4.23 -13.14 72.32
C GLN A 2 4.33 -13.69 70.90
N GLU A 3 3.27 -13.64 70.20
CA GLU A 3 3.15 -14.01 68.75
C GLU A 3 3.70 -12.91 67.87
N SER A 4 4.37 -13.31 66.87
CA SER A 4 4.77 -12.42 65.78
C SER A 4 3.96 -12.73 64.47
N PRO A 5 3.38 -11.77 63.79
CA PRO A 5 2.78 -11.99 62.49
C PRO A 5 3.75 -11.56 61.42
N MET A 6 4.08 -12.48 60.54
CA MET A 6 4.73 -12.12 59.26
C MET A 6 3.95 -12.71 58.14
N ARG A 7 3.06 -11.91 57.60
CA ARG A 7 2.47 -12.12 56.24
C ARG A 7 2.25 -10.76 55.63
N ILE A 8 2.99 -10.45 54.61
CA ILE A 8 2.64 -9.55 53.49
C ILE A 8 3.85 -9.52 52.55
N CYS A 9 3.65 -9.96 51.33
CA CYS A 9 4.26 -9.47 50.10
C CYS A 9 4.52 -10.59 49.10
N PHE A 10 3.53 -10.98 48.37
CA PHE A 10 3.71 -11.57 47.06
C PHE A 10 2.44 -11.36 46.25
N ILE A 11 2.19 -10.15 45.77
CA ILE A 11 1.30 -9.88 44.65
C ILE A 11 1.76 -8.55 44.00
N ALA A 12 2.72 -8.61 43.14
CA ALA A 12 2.99 -7.51 42.21
C ALA A 12 4.00 -7.92 41.11
N LEU A 13 3.70 -8.90 40.30
CA LEU A 13 4.52 -9.13 39.09
C LEU A 13 3.75 -9.88 37.99
N LEU A 14 2.64 -9.41 37.54
CA LEU A 14 1.93 -10.01 36.39
C LEU A 14 1.15 -9.01 35.50
N ILE A 15 1.54 -7.74 35.37
CA ILE A 15 0.78 -6.78 34.54
C ILE A 15 1.64 -6.02 33.49
N THR A 16 2.81 -6.51 33.11
CA THR A 16 3.63 -5.74 32.14
C THR A 16 3.76 -6.30 30.74
N ILE A 17 3.10 -7.41 30.40
CA ILE A 17 3.29 -8.05 29.06
C ILE A 17 2.21 -7.66 28.03
N SER A 18 1.08 -7.10 28.43
CA SER A 18 -0.01 -6.80 27.49
C SER A 18 0.05 -5.41 26.83
N ALA A 19 0.79 -4.46 27.36
CA ALA A 19 0.83 -3.09 26.85
C ALA A 19 1.64 -2.92 25.55
N GLN A 20 2.68 -3.73 25.34
CA GLN A 20 3.54 -3.60 24.17
C GLN A 20 2.89 -4.10 22.86
N ALA A 21 2.03 -5.11 22.93
CA ALA A 21 1.34 -5.62 21.75
C ALA A 21 0.26 -4.65 21.22
N TRP A 22 -0.35 -3.88 22.11
CA TRP A 22 -1.33 -2.85 21.75
C TRP A 22 -0.67 -1.60 21.15
N ALA A 23 0.47 -1.18 21.68
CA ALA A 23 1.20 -0.02 21.17
C ALA A 23 1.73 -0.23 19.74
N ASN A 24 2.17 -1.43 19.39
CA ASN A 24 2.63 -1.73 18.03
C ASN A 24 1.49 -1.76 17.00
N ASN A 25 0.28 -2.18 17.39
CA ASN A 25 -0.88 -2.14 16.50
C ASN A 25 -1.36 -0.70 16.23
N ASP A 26 -1.31 0.18 17.23
CA ASP A 26 -1.69 1.58 17.06
C ASP A 26 -0.71 2.35 16.16
N ILE A 27 0.59 2.09 16.28
CA ILE A 27 1.62 2.78 15.47
C ILE A 27 1.50 2.44 13.98
N THR A 28 1.25 1.17 13.64
CA THR A 28 1.07 0.78 12.23
C THR A 28 -0.25 1.25 11.65
N ASN A 29 -1.30 1.35 12.46
CA ASN A 29 -2.61 1.84 12.04
C ASN A 29 -2.62 3.35 11.75
N ASN A 30 -1.74 4.11 12.38
CA ASN A 30 -1.68 5.56 12.22
C ASN A 30 -0.82 6.01 11.04
N LYS A 31 0.17 5.22 10.59
CA LYS A 31 1.10 5.62 9.51
C LYS A 31 0.41 6.05 8.22
N LEU A 32 -0.65 5.36 7.79
CA LEU A 32 -1.40 5.74 6.60
C LEU A 32 -2.09 7.09 6.80
N VAL A 33 -2.77 7.25 7.93
CA VAL A 33 -3.47 8.50 8.29
C VAL A 33 -2.46 9.64 8.47
N GLU A 34 -1.37 9.41 9.19
CA GLU A 34 -0.31 10.39 9.41
C GLU A 34 0.34 10.84 8.09
N ALA A 35 0.72 9.89 7.22
CA ALA A 35 1.35 10.20 5.95
C ALA A 35 0.43 10.99 5.01
N THR A 36 -0.86 10.64 4.97
CA THR A 36 -1.83 11.36 4.14
C THR A 36 -2.17 12.74 4.71
N ALA A 37 -2.31 12.87 6.03
CA ALA A 37 -2.61 14.14 6.67
C ALA A 37 -1.43 15.12 6.64
N ALA A 38 -0.19 14.62 6.72
CA ALA A 38 1.02 15.46 6.76
C ALA A 38 1.16 16.38 5.54
N ILE A 39 0.64 15.98 4.39
CA ILE A 39 0.75 16.72 3.12
C ILE A 39 -0.62 17.00 2.48
N ASP A 40 -1.71 16.80 3.21
CA ASP A 40 -3.09 16.90 2.67
C ASP A 40 -3.24 16.08 1.37
N ALA A 41 -2.80 14.81 1.42
CA ALA A 41 -2.75 13.93 0.25
C ALA A 41 -4.15 13.59 -0.27
N ASN A 42 -4.34 13.63 -1.58
CA ASN A 42 -5.55 13.16 -2.26
C ASN A 42 -5.33 11.86 -3.06
N VAL A 43 -4.09 11.36 -3.07
CA VAL A 43 -3.71 10.08 -3.70
C VAL A 43 -2.79 9.30 -2.78
N VAL A 44 -2.98 7.99 -2.75
CA VAL A 44 -1.99 7.03 -2.24
C VAL A 44 -1.60 6.12 -3.40
N PHE A 45 -0.39 6.26 -3.90
CA PHE A 45 0.19 5.27 -4.79
C PHE A 45 0.71 4.09 -3.99
N MET A 46 0.50 2.87 -4.49
CA MET A 46 1.07 1.65 -3.94
C MET A 46 1.77 0.88 -5.07
N ARG A 47 3.05 0.56 -4.88
CA ARG A 47 3.67 -0.44 -5.75
C ARG A 47 3.09 -1.81 -5.44
N HIS A 48 2.72 -2.59 -6.48
CA HIS A 48 2.26 -3.96 -6.32
C HIS A 48 3.14 -4.75 -5.32
N ALA A 49 2.56 -5.70 -4.63
CA ALA A 49 3.26 -6.57 -3.70
C ALA A 49 4.38 -7.39 -4.38
N LEU A 50 5.15 -8.11 -3.61
CA LEU A 50 6.34 -8.81 -4.10
C LEU A 50 6.00 -9.80 -5.23
N ALA A 51 6.56 -9.51 -6.41
CA ALA A 51 6.58 -10.37 -7.59
C ALA A 51 8.04 -10.58 -7.96
N PRO A 52 8.66 -11.73 -7.65
CA PRO A 52 10.08 -11.99 -7.89
C PRO A 52 10.46 -11.94 -9.36
N GLY A 53 11.73 -11.59 -9.63
CA GLY A 53 12.27 -11.50 -10.97
C GLY A 53 12.31 -10.08 -11.54
N PHE A 54 12.64 -9.97 -12.81
CA PHE A 54 12.82 -8.71 -13.51
C PHE A 54 12.10 -8.75 -14.86
N GLY A 55 11.29 -7.72 -15.12
CA GLY A 55 10.51 -7.66 -16.36
C GLY A 55 9.35 -8.66 -16.42
N ASP A 56 8.72 -8.72 -17.57
CA ASP A 56 7.72 -9.71 -17.96
C ASP A 56 8.31 -10.56 -19.12
N PRO A 57 7.84 -11.81 -19.35
CA PRO A 57 8.27 -12.65 -20.48
C PRO A 57 8.04 -11.98 -21.84
N GLU A 58 8.76 -12.43 -22.87
CA GLU A 58 8.66 -11.86 -24.23
C GLU A 58 7.28 -12.07 -24.88
N ASP A 59 6.57 -13.14 -24.51
CA ASP A 59 5.22 -13.47 -24.95
C ASP A 59 4.13 -12.78 -24.13
N PHE A 60 4.47 -11.69 -23.43
CA PHE A 60 3.57 -10.93 -22.56
C PHE A 60 2.23 -10.63 -23.23
N ASN A 61 1.16 -10.96 -22.53
CA ASN A 61 -0.21 -10.59 -22.84
C ASN A 61 -0.93 -10.11 -21.57
N VAL A 62 -1.44 -8.89 -21.60
CA VAL A 62 -2.12 -8.29 -20.44
C VAL A 62 -3.37 -9.08 -20.00
N ALA A 63 -4.02 -9.78 -20.92
CA ALA A 63 -5.21 -10.60 -20.65
C ALA A 63 -4.90 -12.02 -20.14
N ASP A 64 -3.62 -12.42 -20.16
CA ASP A 64 -3.20 -13.78 -19.77
C ASP A 64 -2.12 -13.74 -18.69
N CYS A 65 -2.52 -14.01 -17.44
CA CYS A 65 -1.60 -14.00 -16.30
C CYS A 65 -0.48 -15.05 -16.40
N SER A 66 -0.64 -16.10 -17.20
CA SER A 66 0.40 -17.13 -17.37
C SER A 66 1.61 -16.61 -18.14
N THR A 67 1.45 -15.54 -18.90
CA THR A 67 2.50 -14.84 -19.66
C THR A 67 3.10 -13.65 -18.89
N GLN A 68 2.82 -13.53 -17.61
CA GLN A 68 3.24 -12.40 -16.81
C GLN A 68 4.07 -12.83 -15.59
N ARG A 69 4.90 -11.92 -15.11
CA ARG A 69 5.51 -12.05 -13.79
C ARG A 69 4.48 -11.75 -12.70
N ASN A 70 4.20 -12.75 -11.87
CA ASN A 70 3.13 -12.73 -10.87
C ASN A 70 3.65 -12.66 -9.43
N LEU A 71 2.75 -12.42 -8.48
CA LEU A 71 3.04 -12.53 -7.06
C LEU A 71 3.44 -13.97 -6.69
N ASN A 72 4.45 -14.11 -5.83
CA ASN A 72 4.70 -15.36 -5.13
C ASN A 72 3.85 -15.43 -3.82
N GLU A 73 4.04 -16.46 -3.03
CA GLU A 73 3.31 -16.62 -1.76
C GLU A 73 3.63 -15.50 -0.77
N GLU A 74 4.89 -15.08 -0.68
CA GLU A 74 5.32 -13.96 0.16
C GLU A 74 4.62 -12.65 -0.27
N GLY A 75 4.56 -12.38 -1.58
CA GLY A 75 3.85 -11.21 -2.10
C GLY A 75 2.35 -11.24 -1.82
N ARG A 76 1.73 -12.42 -1.90
CA ARG A 76 0.32 -12.57 -1.51
C ARG A 76 0.11 -12.31 -0.02
N ALA A 77 0.97 -12.86 0.83
CA ALA A 77 0.92 -12.61 2.27
C ALA A 77 1.17 -11.13 2.60
N GLN A 78 2.11 -10.48 1.91
CA GLN A 78 2.38 -9.05 2.03
C GLN A 78 1.13 -8.22 1.69
N ALA A 79 0.46 -8.49 0.57
CA ALA A 79 -0.75 -7.77 0.17
C ALA A 79 -1.88 -7.92 1.21
N LEU A 80 -2.10 -9.13 1.73
CA LEU A 80 -3.08 -9.38 2.80
C LEU A 80 -2.76 -8.59 4.08
N SER A 81 -1.49 -8.54 4.49
CA SER A 81 -1.03 -7.80 5.67
C SER A 81 -1.26 -6.29 5.50
N ILE A 82 -0.84 -5.73 4.35
CA ILE A 82 -1.05 -4.32 4.02
C ILE A 82 -2.54 -3.98 4.01
N GLY A 83 -3.37 -4.79 3.38
CA GLY A 83 -4.81 -4.60 3.35
C GLY A 83 -5.45 -4.61 4.75
N LYS A 84 -4.98 -5.49 5.63
CA LYS A 84 -5.40 -5.50 7.05
C LYS A 84 -5.02 -4.21 7.75
N ALA A 85 -3.79 -3.73 7.56
CA ALA A 85 -3.32 -2.47 8.15
C ALA A 85 -4.13 -1.26 7.62
N MET A 86 -4.43 -1.22 6.32
CA MET A 86 -5.27 -0.18 5.73
C MET A 86 -6.69 -0.17 6.32
N ARG A 87 -7.36 -1.33 6.42
CA ARG A 87 -8.69 -1.41 7.05
C ARG A 87 -8.68 -0.97 8.51
N ASN A 88 -7.65 -1.35 9.26
CA ASN A 88 -7.50 -0.99 10.66
C ASN A 88 -7.22 0.51 10.88
N SER A 89 -6.67 1.21 9.88
CA SER A 89 -6.46 2.66 9.96
C SER A 89 -7.76 3.47 9.99
N GLY A 90 -8.88 2.88 9.53
CA GLY A 90 -10.16 3.56 9.39
C GLY A 90 -10.24 4.53 8.21
N LEU A 91 -9.14 4.75 7.46
CA LEU A 91 -9.15 5.61 6.28
C LEU A 91 -10.03 5.00 5.18
N GLN A 92 -10.92 5.80 4.63
CA GLN A 92 -11.78 5.38 3.53
C GLN A 92 -11.24 5.92 2.22
N PHE A 93 -11.05 5.04 1.24
CA PHE A 93 -10.71 5.45 -0.12
C PHE A 93 -11.99 5.74 -0.91
N LYS A 94 -12.05 6.90 -1.57
CA LYS A 94 -13.16 7.29 -2.45
C LYS A 94 -13.23 6.37 -3.68
N GLU A 95 -12.08 5.96 -4.16
CA GLU A 95 -11.91 5.13 -5.36
C GLU A 95 -10.64 4.29 -5.21
N ILE A 96 -10.66 3.07 -5.74
CA ILE A 96 -9.49 2.19 -5.78
C ILE A 96 -9.26 1.78 -7.23
N LEU A 97 -8.09 2.14 -7.74
CA LEU A 97 -7.68 1.88 -9.12
C LEU A 97 -6.46 0.96 -9.15
N SER A 98 -6.41 0.10 -10.14
CA SER A 98 -5.29 -0.82 -10.37
C SER A 98 -4.80 -0.74 -11.81
N SER A 99 -3.49 -0.92 -12.02
CA SER A 99 -2.98 -1.33 -13.32
C SER A 99 -3.62 -2.65 -13.76
N GLN A 100 -3.71 -2.88 -15.06
CA GLN A 100 -4.26 -4.12 -15.64
C GLN A 100 -3.33 -5.34 -15.47
N TRP A 101 -2.06 -5.16 -15.12
CA TRP A 101 -1.10 -6.26 -14.89
C TRP A 101 -1.55 -7.16 -13.73
N CYS A 102 -1.44 -8.46 -13.93
CA CYS A 102 -1.94 -9.45 -12.96
C CYS A 102 -1.36 -9.29 -11.56
N ARG A 103 -0.08 -8.91 -11.40
CA ARG A 103 0.51 -8.62 -10.09
C ARG A 103 -0.14 -7.42 -9.39
N CYS A 104 -0.66 -6.43 -10.15
CA CYS A 104 -1.38 -5.29 -9.57
C CYS A 104 -2.81 -5.66 -9.22
N THR A 105 -3.53 -6.33 -10.13
CA THR A 105 -4.92 -6.76 -9.87
C THR A 105 -4.98 -7.76 -8.72
N GLN A 106 -4.06 -8.73 -8.65
CA GLN A 106 -3.95 -9.66 -7.53
C GLN A 106 -3.60 -8.94 -6.22
N THR A 107 -2.70 -7.94 -6.24
CA THR A 107 -2.42 -7.12 -5.06
C THR A 107 -3.71 -6.43 -4.61
N THR A 108 -4.40 -5.73 -5.50
CA THR A 108 -5.61 -4.96 -5.19
C THR A 108 -6.72 -5.85 -4.63
N GLU A 109 -6.92 -7.02 -5.21
CA GLU A 109 -7.89 -8.01 -4.72
C GLU A 109 -7.56 -8.47 -3.30
N LEU A 110 -6.29 -8.80 -3.03
CA LEU A 110 -5.82 -9.27 -1.72
C LEU A 110 -5.83 -8.17 -0.64
N LEU A 111 -5.76 -6.88 -1.01
CA LEU A 111 -5.98 -5.78 -0.06
C LEU A 111 -7.37 -5.86 0.56
N ASN A 112 -8.37 -6.39 -0.15
CA ASN A 112 -9.75 -6.57 0.30
C ASN A 112 -10.36 -5.29 0.92
N LEU A 113 -10.30 -4.19 0.13
CA LEU A 113 -10.77 -2.87 0.55
C LEU A 113 -12.13 -2.47 -0.07
N GLY A 114 -12.78 -3.38 -0.77
CA GLY A 114 -14.05 -3.15 -1.44
C GLY A 114 -13.93 -3.08 -2.96
N HIS A 115 -14.85 -2.36 -3.60
CA HIS A 115 -14.90 -2.26 -5.06
C HIS A 115 -13.68 -1.53 -5.63
N TRP A 116 -13.12 -2.06 -6.71
CA TRP A 116 -12.01 -1.48 -7.46
C TRP A 116 -12.19 -1.70 -8.97
N SER A 117 -11.44 -0.96 -9.77
CA SER A 117 -11.41 -1.10 -11.24
C SER A 117 -10.01 -0.95 -11.78
N THR A 118 -9.80 -1.41 -13.02
CA THR A 118 -8.54 -1.17 -13.74
C THR A 118 -8.54 0.23 -14.37
N PHE A 119 -7.34 0.79 -14.52
CA PHE A 119 -7.12 2.07 -15.17
C PHE A 119 -5.81 2.07 -15.96
N ASP A 120 -5.87 2.33 -17.26
CA ASP A 120 -4.74 2.24 -18.18
C ASP A 120 -3.60 3.21 -17.85
N GLY A 121 -3.92 4.36 -17.24
CA GLY A 121 -2.92 5.32 -16.74
C GLY A 121 -2.04 4.80 -15.60
N LEU A 122 -2.27 3.58 -15.12
CA LEU A 122 -1.45 2.89 -14.11
C LEU A 122 -0.62 1.75 -14.69
N ASN A 123 -0.69 1.49 -16.00
CA ASN A 123 -0.01 0.41 -16.66
C ASN A 123 1.51 0.63 -16.73
N SER A 124 2.28 -0.49 -16.68
CA SER A 124 3.73 -0.43 -16.75
C SER A 124 4.22 -0.15 -18.17
N PHE A 125 4.93 0.92 -18.38
CA PHE A 125 5.66 1.19 -19.61
C PHE A 125 7.10 0.64 -19.59
N PHE A 126 7.47 -0.10 -18.55
CA PHE A 126 8.74 -0.84 -18.52
C PHE A 126 8.73 -1.91 -19.61
N GLN A 127 9.81 -2.04 -20.38
CA GLN A 127 9.96 -2.89 -21.56
C GLN A 127 9.12 -2.47 -22.79
N GLY A 128 8.36 -1.36 -22.74
CA GLY A 128 7.68 -0.82 -23.91
C GLY A 128 6.42 -1.56 -24.36
N TYR A 129 5.83 -2.40 -23.49
CA TYR A 129 4.54 -3.08 -23.81
C TYR A 129 3.38 -2.10 -23.93
N VAL A 130 3.47 -0.95 -23.30
CA VAL A 130 2.56 0.19 -23.49
C VAL A 130 3.36 1.46 -23.69
N ASP A 131 2.76 2.45 -24.34
CA ASP A 131 3.37 3.75 -24.58
C ASP A 131 3.41 4.56 -23.27
N GLN A 132 4.61 5.04 -22.91
CA GLN A 132 4.83 5.82 -21.70
C GLN A 132 4.05 7.14 -21.71
N GLN A 133 4.05 7.85 -22.86
CA GLN A 133 3.40 9.16 -22.96
C GLN A 133 1.90 9.03 -22.78
N ILE A 134 1.28 8.05 -23.47
CA ILE A 134 -0.15 7.77 -23.35
C ILE A 134 -0.52 7.43 -21.90
N THR A 135 0.25 6.55 -21.25
CA THR A 135 0.03 6.16 -19.86
C THR A 135 0.06 7.37 -18.93
N LEU A 136 1.11 8.21 -19.07
CA LEU A 136 1.28 9.38 -18.20
C LEU A 136 0.26 10.48 -18.49
N ASP A 137 -0.16 10.67 -19.74
CA ASP A 137 -1.20 11.65 -20.10
C ASP A 137 -2.56 11.26 -19.50
N LEU A 138 -2.92 9.97 -19.54
CA LEU A 138 -4.12 9.45 -18.88
C LEU A 138 -4.05 9.67 -17.37
N LEU A 139 -2.92 9.34 -16.74
CA LEU A 139 -2.74 9.52 -15.31
C LEU A 139 -2.78 11.00 -14.91
N ASN A 140 -2.06 11.87 -15.60
CA ASN A 140 -2.07 13.32 -15.32
C ASN A 140 -3.47 13.92 -15.47
N LYS A 141 -4.25 13.50 -16.49
CA LYS A 141 -5.63 13.92 -16.66
C LYS A 141 -6.50 13.47 -15.48
N LYS A 142 -6.32 12.23 -14.98
CA LYS A 142 -7.02 11.72 -13.80
C LYS A 142 -6.64 12.55 -12.57
N LEU A 143 -5.35 12.77 -12.32
CA LEU A 143 -4.84 13.55 -11.19
C LEU A 143 -5.38 14.99 -11.18
N ALA A 144 -5.45 15.64 -12.34
CA ALA A 144 -6.00 16.99 -12.49
C ALA A 144 -7.52 17.06 -12.28
N SER A 145 -8.24 15.94 -12.37
CA SER A 145 -9.69 15.87 -12.18
C SER A 145 -10.12 15.52 -10.76
N LEU A 146 -9.16 15.34 -9.85
CA LEU A 146 -9.46 14.98 -8.46
C LEU A 146 -10.06 16.18 -7.72
N ASP A 147 -11.15 15.95 -7.01
CA ASP A 147 -11.83 16.95 -6.19
C ASP A 147 -11.53 16.71 -4.70
N HIS A 148 -12.29 15.86 -4.04
CA HIS A 148 -12.17 15.58 -2.61
C HIS A 148 -12.03 14.07 -2.36
N GLY A 149 -11.50 13.74 -1.18
CA GLY A 149 -11.24 12.36 -0.76
C GLY A 149 -9.93 11.82 -1.31
N ILE A 150 -9.55 10.64 -0.83
CA ILE A 150 -8.28 9.99 -1.16
C ILE A 150 -8.54 8.81 -2.10
N ILE A 151 -7.75 8.70 -3.16
CA ILE A 151 -7.79 7.58 -4.10
C ILE A 151 -6.57 6.68 -3.88
N LEU A 152 -6.79 5.36 -3.81
CA LEU A 152 -5.72 4.37 -3.85
C LEU A 152 -5.43 3.96 -5.28
N MET A 153 -4.17 4.02 -5.70
CA MET A 153 -3.69 3.65 -7.03
C MET A 153 -2.61 2.57 -6.93
N VAL A 154 -2.96 1.31 -7.23
CA VAL A 154 -2.01 0.18 -7.23
C VAL A 154 -1.35 0.07 -8.60
N THR A 155 -0.03 0.25 -8.65
CA THR A 155 0.72 0.38 -9.89
C THR A 155 2.16 -0.15 -9.78
N HIS A 156 3.04 0.34 -10.62
CA HIS A 156 4.42 -0.10 -10.82
C HIS A 156 5.43 0.96 -10.41
N GLN A 157 6.65 0.52 -10.08
CA GLN A 157 7.79 1.38 -9.78
C GLN A 157 7.94 2.52 -10.80
N VAL A 158 7.89 2.21 -12.11
CA VAL A 158 8.16 3.19 -13.17
C VAL A 158 7.10 4.30 -13.23
N VAL A 159 5.83 3.97 -12.96
CA VAL A 159 4.74 4.93 -12.92
C VAL A 159 4.85 5.83 -11.68
N ILE A 160 5.09 5.23 -10.51
CA ILE A 160 5.30 5.98 -9.26
C ILE A 160 6.47 6.94 -9.42
N SER A 161 7.61 6.47 -9.92
CA SER A 161 8.80 7.33 -10.09
C SER A 161 8.59 8.45 -11.10
N ALA A 162 7.83 8.21 -12.17
CA ALA A 162 7.54 9.24 -13.17
C ALA A 162 6.77 10.42 -12.57
N ILE A 163 5.81 10.14 -11.68
CA ILE A 163 4.96 11.17 -11.05
C ILE A 163 5.60 11.76 -9.80
N THR A 164 6.10 10.90 -8.89
CA THR A 164 6.48 11.33 -7.53
C THR A 164 7.98 11.52 -7.33
N LYS A 165 8.81 11.06 -8.28
CA LYS A 165 10.27 10.95 -8.18
C LYS A 165 10.76 9.94 -7.14
N ASN A 166 9.87 9.23 -6.44
CA ASN A 166 10.21 8.20 -5.46
C ASN A 166 10.52 6.86 -6.15
N VAL A 167 11.54 6.17 -5.64
CA VAL A 167 11.89 4.80 -6.04
C VAL A 167 11.57 3.88 -4.87
N VAL A 168 10.44 3.16 -4.97
CA VAL A 168 9.89 2.42 -3.84
C VAL A 168 10.00 0.90 -4.00
N ARG A 169 10.17 0.17 -2.89
CA ARG A 169 10.13 -1.30 -2.86
C ARG A 169 8.71 -1.84 -3.09
N SER A 170 8.59 -3.15 -3.40
CA SER A 170 7.29 -3.82 -3.51
C SER A 170 6.50 -3.68 -2.22
N GLY A 171 5.21 -3.36 -2.33
CA GLY A 171 4.31 -3.13 -1.21
C GLY A 171 4.44 -1.76 -0.54
N ALA A 172 5.46 -0.95 -0.89
CA ALA A 172 5.57 0.40 -0.34
C ALA A 172 4.54 1.35 -0.95
N LEU A 173 4.22 2.39 -0.18
CA LEU A 173 3.21 3.39 -0.48
C LEU A 173 3.83 4.79 -0.56
N VAL A 174 3.23 5.63 -1.38
CA VAL A 174 3.55 7.06 -1.46
C VAL A 174 2.25 7.84 -1.35
N ALA A 175 2.08 8.58 -0.26
CA ALA A 175 1.07 9.62 -0.18
C ALA A 175 1.50 10.76 -1.12
N TYR A 176 0.55 11.31 -1.86
CA TYR A 176 0.81 12.34 -2.88
C TYR A 176 -0.32 13.37 -2.89
N ASN A 177 0.06 14.64 -2.90
CA ASN A 177 -0.85 15.74 -3.13
C ASN A 177 -0.74 16.18 -4.59
N SER A 178 -1.79 15.97 -5.39
CA SER A 178 -1.77 16.27 -6.82
C SER A 178 -1.78 17.77 -7.16
N THR A 179 -1.96 18.64 -6.18
CA THR A 179 -1.94 20.11 -6.33
C THR A 179 -0.61 20.70 -5.96
N THR A 180 -0.04 20.29 -4.80
CA THR A 180 1.25 20.82 -4.30
C THR A 180 2.45 20.02 -4.78
N PHE A 181 2.19 18.78 -5.30
CA PHE A 181 3.20 17.78 -5.70
C PHE A 181 4.06 17.25 -4.55
N GLU A 182 3.65 17.50 -3.31
CA GLU A 182 4.29 16.93 -2.13
C GLU A 182 4.10 15.43 -2.05
N THR A 183 5.12 14.74 -1.53
CA THR A 183 5.15 13.28 -1.42
C THR A 183 5.63 12.83 -0.06
N GLN A 184 5.09 11.73 0.44
CA GLN A 184 5.61 11.04 1.61
C GLN A 184 5.59 9.53 1.39
N GLU A 185 6.77 8.91 1.38
CA GLU A 185 6.92 7.45 1.31
C GLU A 185 6.75 6.81 2.68
N PHE A 186 6.08 5.64 2.72
CA PHE A 186 5.91 4.85 3.94
C PHE A 186 5.61 3.39 3.64
N THR A 187 5.57 2.54 4.68
CA THR A 187 5.20 1.12 4.58
C THR A 187 4.26 0.74 5.71
N LEU A 188 3.43 -0.28 5.47
CA LEU A 188 2.45 -0.83 6.40
C LEU A 188 2.73 -2.31 6.76
N ASP A 189 3.84 -2.85 6.29
CA ASP A 189 4.35 -4.21 6.56
C ASP A 189 5.44 -4.20 7.64
#